data_5ef753ba5f502f062a8497899760ae49
#
_entry.id   5ef753ba5f502f062a8497899760ae49
#
_cell.length_a   1.000
_cell.length_b   1.000
_cell.length_c   1.000
_cell.angle_alpha   90.00
_cell.angle_beta   90.00
_cell.angle_gamma   90.00
#
_symmetry.space_group_name_H-M   'P 1'
#
loop_
_entity.id
_entity.type
_entity.pdbx_description
1 polymer ?
#
loop_
_entity_poly.entity_id
_entity_poly.type
_entity_poly.pdbx_seq_one_letter_code
_entity_poly.pdbx_strand_id
1 'polypeptide(L)'
;MRATGINLDDICVLRESPENYGLKSVKEQPRGDRKAGVVWHTQGSGKSLSMVFYVGKVVRALSNPTIVVITDRNDLDDQLFGTFADCKQLLRQTPVQADSREQLKLLLSVASGGVVFTTIQKFQPETGNVYEQLTDRSNVIVIADEAHRTQYGFKAKTVEVRNEADEVVGSEIKYGFAKYLRDALPNATYLGFTGTPIEATDVNTPAVFGNYVDV
;
A
#
# COMPACT_ATOMS: atom_id res chain seq x y z
N MET A 1 27.53 11.80 -28.07
CA MET A 1 27.26 11.85 -26.64
C MET A 1 26.89 10.45 -26.20
N ARG A 2 27.75 9.76 -25.47
CA ARG A 2 27.46 8.40 -24.94
C ARG A 2 26.62 8.58 -23.69
N ALA A 3 25.41 8.01 -23.67
CA ALA A 3 24.62 7.88 -22.47
C ALA A 3 25.39 6.98 -21.50
N THR A 4 25.86 7.55 -20.38
CA THR A 4 26.43 6.78 -19.29
C THR A 4 25.27 5.99 -18.69
N GLY A 5 25.19 4.71 -19.03
CA GLY A 5 24.26 3.77 -18.40
C GLY A 5 24.64 3.66 -16.94
N ILE A 6 23.78 4.18 -16.05
CA ILE A 6 23.88 3.91 -14.63
C ILE A 6 23.39 2.48 -14.46
N ASN A 7 24.30 1.59 -14.05
CA ASN A 7 23.94 0.22 -13.69
C ASN A 7 23.06 0.26 -12.45
N LEU A 8 21.87 -0.38 -12.50
CA LEU A 8 20.95 -0.44 -11.37
C LEU A 8 21.60 -1.12 -10.15
N ASP A 9 22.55 -2.01 -10.35
CA ASP A 9 23.33 -2.63 -9.28
C ASP A 9 24.23 -1.62 -8.55
N ASP A 10 24.61 -0.51 -9.18
CA ASP A 10 25.40 0.55 -8.54
C ASP A 10 24.55 1.52 -7.69
N ILE A 11 23.24 1.56 -7.90
CA ILE A 11 22.31 2.43 -7.13
C ILE A 11 21.87 1.78 -5.82
N CYS A 12 21.87 0.45 -5.76
CA CYS A 12 21.47 -0.32 -4.58
C CYS A 12 22.59 -0.54 -3.55
N VAL A 13 23.78 -0.03 -3.80
CA VAL A 13 24.92 -0.26 -2.91
C VAL A 13 25.26 0.99 -2.12
N LEU A 14 24.45 1.30 -1.12
CA LEU A 14 25.03 1.72 0.15
C LEU A 14 25.72 0.47 0.71
N ARG A 15 27.02 0.33 0.44
CA ARG A 15 27.84 -0.84 0.82
C ARG A 15 28.23 -0.83 2.30
N GLU A 16 27.40 -0.27 3.13
CA GLU A 16 27.56 -0.40 4.58
C GLU A 16 26.60 -1.51 5.01
N SER A 17 27.15 -2.58 5.57
CA SER A 17 26.29 -3.66 6.05
C SER A 17 25.39 -3.11 7.15
N PRO A 18 24.12 -3.56 7.24
CA PRO A 18 23.20 -3.14 8.30
C PRO A 18 23.78 -3.32 9.70
N GLU A 19 24.71 -4.22 9.87
CA GLU A 19 25.45 -4.50 11.12
C GLU A 19 26.29 -3.30 11.59
N ASN A 20 26.78 -2.46 10.68
CA ASN A 20 27.57 -1.27 11.02
C ASN A 20 26.73 -0.17 11.69
N TYR A 21 25.40 -0.24 11.53
CA TYR A 21 24.46 0.70 12.14
C TYR A 21 23.70 0.10 13.32
N GLY A 22 24.05 -1.13 13.75
CA GLY A 22 23.32 -1.83 14.80
C GLY A 22 21.89 -2.23 14.40
N LEU A 23 21.56 -2.15 13.11
CA LEU A 23 20.28 -2.58 12.59
C LEU A 23 20.17 -4.12 12.64
N LYS A 24 19.08 -4.63 13.16
CA LYS A 24 18.75 -6.04 13.06
C LYS A 24 18.69 -6.43 11.59
N SER A 25 19.25 -7.58 11.23
CA SER A 25 19.25 -8.07 9.84
C SER A 25 17.87 -8.00 9.23
N VAL A 26 17.73 -7.26 8.12
CA VAL A 26 16.50 -7.24 7.34
C VAL A 26 16.28 -8.66 6.80
N LYS A 27 15.17 -9.29 7.15
CA LYS A 27 14.80 -10.58 6.56
C LYS A 27 14.51 -10.38 5.09
N GLU A 28 15.20 -11.13 4.22
CA GLU A 28 14.89 -11.09 2.80
C GLU A 28 13.41 -11.42 2.54
N GLN A 29 12.80 -10.65 1.65
CA GLN A 29 11.44 -10.94 1.21
C GLN A 29 11.47 -12.10 0.20
N PRO A 30 10.55 -13.06 0.28
CA PRO A 30 10.40 -14.08 -0.74
C PRO A 30 10.15 -13.44 -2.10
N ARG A 31 10.85 -13.91 -3.13
CA ARG A 31 10.66 -13.39 -4.49
C ARG A 31 9.35 -13.92 -5.09
N GLY A 32 8.62 -13.06 -5.80
CA GLY A 32 7.45 -13.45 -6.59
C GLY A 32 6.11 -13.46 -5.84
N ASP A 33 6.09 -13.25 -4.52
CA ASP A 33 4.86 -13.20 -3.72
C ASP A 33 4.17 -11.82 -3.73
N ARG A 34 4.79 -10.84 -4.42
CA ARG A 34 4.30 -9.45 -4.55
C ARG A 34 4.14 -8.71 -3.22
N LYS A 35 4.91 -9.07 -2.23
CA LYS A 35 4.96 -8.44 -0.92
C LYS A 35 6.32 -7.78 -0.75
N ALA A 36 6.33 -6.46 -0.67
CA ALA A 36 7.58 -5.69 -0.53
C ALA A 36 8.02 -5.53 0.93
N GLY A 37 7.13 -5.80 1.88
CA GLY A 37 7.42 -5.71 3.31
C GLY A 37 6.58 -4.68 4.05
N VAL A 38 6.87 -4.53 5.32
CA VAL A 38 6.28 -3.50 6.19
C VAL A 38 7.40 -2.66 6.79
N VAL A 39 7.37 -1.38 6.51
CA VAL A 39 8.29 -0.40 7.11
C VAL A 39 7.68 0.07 8.44
N TRP A 40 8.34 -0.30 9.53
CA TRP A 40 8.01 0.27 10.83
C TRP A 40 8.79 1.58 11.02
N HIS A 41 8.08 2.65 11.28
CA HIS A 41 8.65 3.97 11.41
C HIS A 41 7.98 4.68 12.57
N THR A 42 8.72 5.01 13.61
CA THR A 42 8.18 5.63 14.82
C THR A 42 7.29 6.83 14.50
N GLN A 43 6.19 6.98 15.22
CA GLN A 43 5.29 8.11 15.03
C GLN A 43 6.02 9.44 15.23
N GLY A 44 5.83 10.40 14.35
CA GLY A 44 6.50 11.71 14.38
C GLY A 44 7.92 11.74 13.78
N SER A 45 8.49 10.60 13.35
CA SER A 45 9.86 10.52 12.82
C SER A 45 10.00 10.79 11.31
N GLY A 46 8.94 11.29 10.67
CA GLY A 46 8.97 11.67 9.24
C GLY A 46 8.49 10.58 8.28
N LYS A 47 7.62 9.66 8.73
CA LYS A 47 7.03 8.59 7.90
C LYS A 47 6.53 9.08 6.54
N SER A 48 5.78 10.19 6.49
CA SER A 48 5.24 10.76 5.25
C SER A 48 6.33 11.15 4.26
N LEU A 49 7.44 11.74 4.73
CA LEU A 49 8.58 12.09 3.88
C LEU A 49 9.32 10.84 3.39
N SER A 50 9.47 9.83 4.25
CA SER A 50 10.06 8.54 3.85
C SER A 50 9.25 7.88 2.74
N MET A 51 7.91 7.91 2.83
CA MET A 51 7.01 7.43 1.76
C MET A 51 7.21 8.20 0.46
N VAL A 52 7.26 9.54 0.51
CA VAL A 52 7.50 10.39 -0.68
C VAL A 52 8.85 10.08 -1.33
N PHE A 53 9.92 9.98 -0.54
CA PHE A 53 11.25 9.66 -1.07
C PHE A 53 11.29 8.26 -1.68
N TYR A 54 10.66 7.28 -1.04
CA TYR A 54 10.52 5.94 -1.58
C TYR A 54 9.81 5.97 -2.94
N VAL A 55 8.64 6.62 -3.03
CA VAL A 55 7.88 6.75 -4.28
C VAL A 55 8.69 7.46 -5.36
N GLY A 56 9.38 8.55 -5.03
CA GLY A 56 10.25 9.27 -5.98
C GLY A 56 11.38 8.39 -6.53
N LYS A 57 11.97 7.52 -5.71
CA LYS A 57 12.95 6.52 -6.16
C LYS A 57 12.32 5.46 -7.06
N VAL A 58 11.19 4.91 -6.66
CA VAL A 58 10.49 3.83 -7.36
C VAL A 58 10.00 4.27 -8.74
N VAL A 59 9.38 5.46 -8.83
CA VAL A 59 8.93 6.04 -10.11
C VAL A 59 10.09 6.15 -11.12
N ARG A 60 11.28 6.47 -10.63
CA ARG A 60 12.48 6.60 -11.48
C ARG A 60 13.11 5.26 -11.85
N ALA A 61 13.09 4.30 -10.93
CA ALA A 61 13.76 3.00 -11.10
C ALA A 61 12.93 1.97 -11.87
N LEU A 62 11.60 2.01 -11.78
CA LEU A 62 10.70 1.00 -12.30
C LEU A 62 9.85 1.45 -13.50
N SER A 63 10.40 2.30 -14.38
CA SER A 63 9.72 2.71 -15.61
C SER A 63 8.33 3.30 -15.40
N ASN A 64 8.21 4.20 -14.41
CA ASN A 64 7.00 4.95 -14.09
C ASN A 64 5.79 4.06 -13.73
N PRO A 65 5.84 3.26 -12.66
CA PRO A 65 4.70 2.47 -12.21
C PRO A 65 3.56 3.37 -11.74
N THR A 66 2.35 2.82 -11.67
CA THR A 66 1.25 3.46 -10.96
C THR A 66 1.38 3.20 -9.46
N ILE A 67 1.36 4.26 -8.66
CA ILE A 67 1.41 4.17 -7.21
C ILE A 67 0.00 4.41 -6.66
N VAL A 68 -0.48 3.48 -5.83
CA VAL A 68 -1.75 3.61 -5.12
C VAL A 68 -1.45 3.75 -3.63
N VAL A 69 -1.67 4.94 -3.09
CA VAL A 69 -1.52 5.20 -1.65
C VAL A 69 -2.86 5.02 -0.97
N ILE A 70 -2.92 4.10 -0.03
CA ILE A 70 -4.14 3.76 0.69
C ILE A 70 -4.03 4.27 2.12
N THR A 71 -5.02 5.04 2.53
CA THR A 71 -5.18 5.54 3.89
C THR A 71 -6.45 4.98 4.53
N ASP A 72 -6.52 5.06 5.84
CA ASP A 72 -7.68 4.56 6.60
C ASP A 72 -8.77 5.61 6.79
N ARG A 73 -8.39 6.88 6.91
CA ARG A 73 -9.30 7.99 7.24
C ARG A 73 -9.06 9.19 6.33
N ASN A 74 -10.15 9.85 5.96
CA ASN A 74 -10.11 11.05 5.13
C ASN A 74 -9.28 12.19 5.75
N ASP A 75 -9.36 12.41 7.08
CA ASP A 75 -8.66 13.52 7.76
C ASP A 75 -7.13 13.36 7.77
N LEU A 76 -6.62 12.12 7.84
CA LEU A 76 -5.19 11.82 7.73
C LEU A 76 -4.72 11.82 6.27
N ASP A 77 -5.65 11.57 5.35
CA ASP A 77 -5.44 11.59 3.92
C ASP A 77 -4.98 12.97 3.44
N ASP A 78 -5.61 14.03 3.93
CA ASP A 78 -5.29 15.41 3.55
C ASP A 78 -3.86 15.82 3.93
N GLN A 79 -3.37 15.43 5.11
CA GLN A 79 -1.99 15.73 5.53
C GLN A 79 -0.96 14.96 4.72
N LEU A 80 -1.16 13.66 4.53
CA LEU A 80 -0.25 12.83 3.74
C LEU A 80 -0.30 13.26 2.27
N PHE A 81 -1.48 13.48 1.72
CA PHE A 81 -1.68 13.97 0.37
C PHE A 81 -0.99 15.33 0.16
N GLY A 82 -1.14 16.28 1.10
CA GLY A 82 -0.46 17.58 1.07
C GLY A 82 1.06 17.43 0.99
N THR A 83 1.66 16.54 1.81
CA THR A 83 3.10 16.24 1.76
C THR A 83 3.53 15.75 0.38
N PHE A 84 2.75 14.87 -0.24
CA PHE A 84 3.03 14.39 -1.60
C PHE A 84 2.84 15.48 -2.66
N ALA A 85 1.82 16.33 -2.54
CA ALA A 85 1.54 17.43 -3.46
C ALA A 85 2.67 18.48 -3.43
N ASP A 86 3.21 18.79 -2.27
CA ASP A 86 4.35 19.69 -2.12
C ASP A 86 5.63 19.13 -2.76
N CYS A 87 5.75 17.81 -2.82
CA CYS A 87 6.89 17.11 -3.39
C CYS A 87 6.69 16.67 -4.86
N LYS A 88 5.72 17.23 -5.60
CA LYS A 88 5.39 16.84 -6.99
C LYS A 88 6.59 16.84 -7.94
N GLN A 89 7.58 17.69 -7.73
CA GLN A 89 8.80 17.71 -8.55
C GLN A 89 9.63 16.44 -8.39
N LEU A 90 9.74 15.94 -7.14
CA LEU A 90 10.42 14.68 -6.86
C LEU A 90 9.68 13.48 -7.47
N LEU A 91 8.35 13.52 -7.40
CA LEU A 91 7.47 12.49 -7.96
C LEU A 91 7.38 12.54 -9.49
N ARG A 92 7.76 13.68 -10.12
CA ARG A 92 7.62 13.96 -11.56
C ARG A 92 6.18 13.89 -12.07
N GLN A 93 5.23 13.97 -11.18
CA GLN A 93 3.79 13.93 -11.46
C GLN A 93 3.01 14.52 -10.29
N THR A 94 1.80 14.96 -10.57
CA THR A 94 0.91 15.50 -9.54
C THR A 94 0.10 14.36 -8.95
N PRO A 95 0.12 14.18 -7.62
CA PRO A 95 -0.78 13.25 -6.96
C PRO A 95 -2.25 13.60 -7.20
N VAL A 96 -3.09 12.59 -7.30
CA VAL A 96 -4.54 12.76 -7.48
C VAL A 96 -5.26 11.94 -6.43
N GLN A 97 -6.27 12.52 -5.81
CA GLN A 97 -7.14 11.83 -4.87
C GLN A 97 -8.37 11.29 -5.60
N ALA A 98 -8.70 10.03 -5.36
CA ALA A 98 -9.90 9.42 -5.90
C ALA A 98 -11.07 9.63 -4.93
N ASP A 99 -12.08 10.41 -5.32
CA ASP A 99 -13.24 10.72 -4.47
C ASP A 99 -14.27 9.60 -4.50
N SER A 100 -14.35 8.85 -5.60
CA SER A 100 -15.28 7.74 -5.79
C SER A 100 -14.59 6.48 -6.33
N ARG A 101 -15.31 5.36 -6.33
CA ARG A 101 -14.84 4.09 -6.93
C ARG A 101 -14.71 4.20 -8.44
N GLU A 102 -15.65 4.88 -9.09
CA GLU A 102 -15.64 5.12 -10.54
C GLU A 102 -14.42 5.92 -10.93
N GLN A 103 -14.09 6.96 -10.15
CA GLN A 103 -12.89 7.75 -10.37
C GLN A 103 -11.61 6.92 -10.13
N LEU A 104 -11.58 6.10 -9.08
CA LEU A 104 -10.46 5.18 -8.84
C LEU A 104 -10.25 4.23 -10.01
N LYS A 105 -11.32 3.64 -10.55
CA LYS A 105 -11.28 2.77 -11.72
C LYS A 105 -10.74 3.50 -12.94
N LEU A 106 -11.20 4.73 -13.18
CA LEU A 106 -10.73 5.57 -14.28
C LEU A 106 -9.23 5.88 -14.15
N LEU A 107 -8.78 6.28 -12.94
CA LEU A 107 -7.38 6.59 -12.67
C LEU A 107 -6.46 5.36 -12.81
N LEU A 108 -6.97 4.15 -12.58
CA LEU A 108 -6.24 2.90 -12.74
C LEU A 108 -6.31 2.32 -14.15
N SER A 109 -7.11 2.86 -15.04
CA SER A 109 -7.24 2.39 -16.44
C SER A 109 -6.06 2.80 -17.33
N VAL A 110 -5.18 3.69 -16.87
CA VAL A 110 -3.98 4.12 -17.60
C VAL A 110 -2.94 3.01 -17.70
N ALA A 111 -2.12 3.03 -18.74
CA ALA A 111 -1.11 1.99 -18.95
C ALA A 111 0.09 2.07 -17.98
N SER A 112 0.45 3.26 -17.52
CA SER A 112 1.55 3.50 -16.57
C SER A 112 1.45 4.88 -15.94
N GLY A 113 2.20 5.08 -14.83
CA GLY A 113 2.25 6.35 -14.11
C GLY A 113 1.02 6.61 -13.26
N GLY A 114 1.04 7.74 -12.58
CA GLY A 114 0.03 8.17 -11.64
C GLY A 114 0.41 7.86 -10.18
N VAL A 115 0.18 8.84 -9.31
CA VAL A 115 0.18 8.68 -7.86
C VAL A 115 -1.25 8.95 -7.40
N VAL A 116 -1.95 7.87 -7.06
CA VAL A 116 -3.39 7.89 -6.75
C VAL A 116 -3.58 7.66 -5.27
N PHE A 117 -4.21 8.60 -4.60
CA PHE A 117 -4.64 8.47 -3.20
C PHE A 117 -6.06 7.96 -3.14
N THR A 118 -6.31 7.06 -2.21
CA THR A 118 -7.64 6.50 -1.98
C THR A 118 -7.76 5.96 -0.57
N THR A 119 -8.98 5.82 -0.09
CA THR A 119 -9.24 5.20 1.21
C THR A 119 -9.55 3.72 1.04
N ILE A 120 -9.22 2.94 2.07
CA ILE A 120 -9.45 1.49 2.08
C ILE A 120 -10.92 1.11 1.88
N GLN A 121 -11.84 1.97 2.31
CA GLN A 121 -13.30 1.76 2.21
C GLN A 121 -13.77 1.67 0.75
N LYS A 122 -13.05 2.30 -0.19
CA LYS A 122 -13.39 2.24 -1.62
C LYS A 122 -13.17 0.85 -2.24
N PHE A 123 -12.45 -0.04 -1.53
CA PHE A 123 -12.28 -1.44 -1.91
C PHE A 123 -13.31 -2.38 -1.25
N GLN A 124 -14.33 -1.86 -0.58
CA GLN A 124 -15.41 -2.69 -0.07
C GLN A 124 -16.45 -2.92 -1.19
N PRO A 125 -16.85 -4.17 -1.49
CA PRO A 125 -17.90 -4.42 -2.47
C PRO A 125 -19.23 -3.83 -1.99
N GLU A 126 -20.06 -3.39 -2.93
CA GLU A 126 -21.42 -2.87 -2.62
C GLU A 126 -22.36 -4.01 -2.26
N THR A 127 -22.20 -5.13 -2.95
CA THR A 127 -22.99 -6.35 -2.74
C THR A 127 -22.08 -7.57 -2.82
N GLY A 128 -22.35 -8.56 -1.97
CA GLY A 128 -21.61 -9.82 -1.97
C GLY A 128 -20.20 -9.75 -1.40
N ASN A 129 -19.37 -10.71 -1.76
CA ASN A 129 -18.06 -10.96 -1.14
C ASN A 129 -16.88 -10.93 -2.12
N VAL A 130 -17.08 -10.39 -3.32
CA VAL A 130 -16.07 -10.27 -4.36
C VAL A 130 -16.00 -8.83 -4.83
N TYR A 131 -14.80 -8.27 -4.87
CA TYR A 131 -14.59 -6.97 -5.49
C TYR A 131 -14.20 -7.16 -6.95
N GLU A 132 -14.67 -6.28 -7.84
CA GLU A 132 -14.31 -6.34 -9.25
C GLU A 132 -12.82 -6.05 -9.45
N GLN A 133 -12.21 -6.72 -10.40
CA GLN A 133 -10.85 -6.46 -10.79
C GLN A 133 -10.74 -5.09 -11.50
N LEU A 134 -9.98 -4.17 -10.92
CA LEU A 134 -9.78 -2.83 -11.48
C LEU A 134 -8.69 -2.82 -12.57
N THR A 135 -7.66 -3.63 -12.39
CA THR A 135 -6.60 -3.81 -13.39
C THR A 135 -5.82 -5.10 -13.15
N ASP A 136 -5.33 -5.70 -14.21
CA ASP A 136 -4.45 -6.89 -14.19
C ASP A 136 -2.96 -6.53 -14.28
N ARG A 137 -2.63 -5.24 -14.33
CA ARG A 137 -1.27 -4.75 -14.50
C ARG A 137 -0.36 -5.14 -13.33
N SER A 138 0.87 -5.53 -13.66
CA SER A 138 1.92 -5.83 -12.68
C SER A 138 2.79 -4.62 -12.30
N ASN A 139 2.68 -3.51 -13.04
CA ASN A 139 3.38 -2.25 -12.76
C ASN A 139 2.59 -1.32 -11.84
N VAL A 140 1.84 -1.90 -10.90
CA VAL A 140 1.10 -1.19 -9.85
C VAL A 140 1.74 -1.49 -8.50
N ILE A 141 1.98 -0.46 -7.70
CA ILE A 141 2.52 -0.57 -6.35
C ILE A 141 1.52 0.06 -5.39
N VAL A 142 1.05 -0.76 -4.46
CA VAL A 142 0.15 -0.34 -3.39
C VAL A 142 0.97 -0.03 -2.15
N ILE A 143 0.79 1.15 -1.62
CA ILE A 143 1.40 1.61 -0.36
C ILE A 143 0.27 1.85 0.64
N ALA A 144 0.21 1.05 1.69
CA ALA A 144 -0.78 1.21 2.75
C ALA A 144 -0.18 1.96 3.93
N ASP A 145 -0.79 3.07 4.30
CA ASP A 145 -0.51 3.74 5.56
C ASP A 145 -1.25 3.05 6.71
N GLU A 146 -0.68 3.09 7.90
CA GLU A 146 -1.18 2.42 9.11
C GLU A 146 -1.52 0.93 8.88
N ALA A 147 -0.60 0.21 8.22
CA ALA A 147 -0.78 -1.17 7.76
C ALA A 147 -1.10 -2.19 8.87
N HIS A 148 -0.85 -1.83 10.15
CA HIS A 148 -1.15 -2.67 11.32
C HIS A 148 -2.64 -2.79 11.65
N ARG A 149 -3.49 -1.98 11.04
CA ARG A 149 -4.92 -1.96 11.38
C ARG A 149 -5.59 -3.27 10.98
N THR A 150 -6.44 -3.77 11.86
CA THR A 150 -7.12 -5.07 11.75
C THR A 150 -7.96 -5.26 10.50
N GLN A 151 -8.37 -4.16 9.86
CA GLN A 151 -9.13 -4.17 8.62
C GLN A 151 -8.35 -4.71 7.42
N TYR A 152 -7.01 -4.76 7.47
CA TYR A 152 -6.18 -5.37 6.41
C TYR A 152 -6.12 -6.91 6.48
N GLY A 153 -6.86 -7.58 7.37
CA GLY A 153 -6.84 -9.05 7.48
C GLY A 153 -7.50 -9.76 6.30
N PHE A 154 -7.13 -11.03 6.08
CA PHE A 154 -7.79 -11.94 5.13
C PHE A 154 -8.91 -12.78 5.76
N LYS A 155 -9.04 -12.75 7.09
CA LYS A 155 -9.98 -13.62 7.80
C LYS A 155 -11.42 -13.24 7.50
N ALA A 156 -12.21 -14.25 7.15
CA ALA A 156 -13.64 -14.13 7.05
C ALA A 156 -14.25 -13.97 8.46
N LYS A 157 -15.20 -13.07 8.58
CA LYS A 157 -16.04 -12.91 9.77
C LYS A 157 -17.49 -13.11 9.35
N THR A 158 -18.21 -13.95 10.07
CA THR A 158 -19.66 -14.04 9.93
C THR A 158 -20.28 -12.85 10.67
N VAL A 159 -21.04 -12.05 9.94
CA VAL A 159 -21.77 -10.89 10.48
C VAL A 159 -23.26 -11.19 10.34
N GLU A 160 -24.01 -11.02 11.44
CA GLU A 160 -25.46 -11.14 11.40
C GLU A 160 -26.05 -9.98 10.60
N VAL A 161 -26.95 -10.31 9.69
CA VAL A 161 -27.74 -9.33 8.95
C VAL A 161 -29.02 -9.09 9.73
N ARG A 162 -29.27 -7.85 10.14
CA ARG A 162 -30.46 -7.45 10.90
C ARG A 162 -31.37 -6.58 10.02
N ASN A 163 -32.66 -6.72 10.22
CA ASN A 163 -33.68 -5.88 9.58
C ASN A 163 -33.87 -4.55 10.37
N GLU A 164 -34.73 -3.67 9.88
CA GLU A 164 -35.04 -2.39 10.54
C GLU A 164 -35.63 -2.55 11.95
N ALA A 165 -36.15 -3.73 12.27
CA ALA A 165 -36.68 -4.10 13.59
C ALA A 165 -35.61 -4.74 14.52
N ASP A 166 -34.32 -4.71 14.12
CA ASP A 166 -33.16 -5.31 14.84
C ASP A 166 -33.24 -6.84 15.00
N GLU A 167 -34.06 -7.52 14.18
CA GLU A 167 -34.15 -8.98 14.16
C GLU A 167 -33.10 -9.56 13.22
N VAL A 168 -32.46 -10.68 13.61
CA VAL A 168 -31.49 -11.39 12.74
C VAL A 168 -32.24 -12.10 11.62
N VAL A 169 -32.08 -11.61 10.40
CA VAL A 169 -32.71 -12.16 9.19
C VAL A 169 -31.78 -13.05 8.39
N GLY A 170 -30.50 -13.11 8.75
CA GLY A 170 -29.51 -13.95 8.08
C GLY A 170 -28.12 -13.74 8.60
N SER A 171 -27.15 -14.39 7.97
CA SER A 171 -25.73 -14.17 8.23
C SER A 171 -24.99 -13.98 6.91
N GLU A 172 -24.06 -13.02 6.87
CA GLU A 172 -23.20 -12.74 5.74
C GLU A 172 -21.74 -12.95 6.13
N ILE A 173 -20.96 -13.54 5.22
CA ILE A 173 -19.51 -13.67 5.42
C ILE A 173 -18.86 -12.40 4.87
N LYS A 174 -18.24 -11.62 5.76
CA LYS A 174 -17.42 -10.47 5.36
C LYS A 174 -15.94 -10.78 5.52
N TYR A 175 -15.18 -10.46 4.50
CA TYR A 175 -13.73 -10.56 4.53
C TYR A 175 -13.09 -9.24 4.95
N GLY A 176 -11.84 -9.30 5.39
CA GLY A 176 -11.06 -8.08 5.59
C GLY A 176 -10.71 -7.41 4.25
N PHE A 177 -10.44 -6.12 4.28
CA PHE A 177 -10.15 -5.31 3.09
C PHE A 177 -8.98 -5.83 2.25
N ALA A 178 -8.02 -6.54 2.87
CA ALA A 178 -6.89 -7.11 2.16
C ALA A 178 -7.31 -8.10 1.06
N LYS A 179 -8.37 -8.87 1.29
CA LYS A 179 -8.92 -9.76 0.26
C LYS A 179 -9.45 -8.94 -0.90
N TYR A 180 -10.31 -7.98 -0.64
CA TYR A 180 -10.92 -7.15 -1.68
C TYR A 180 -9.89 -6.33 -2.46
N LEU A 181 -8.88 -5.85 -1.77
CA LEU A 181 -7.75 -5.15 -2.39
C LEU A 181 -6.96 -6.08 -3.32
N ARG A 182 -6.75 -7.33 -2.92
CA ARG A 182 -6.10 -8.34 -3.77
C ARG A 182 -6.99 -8.77 -4.93
N ASP A 183 -8.30 -8.84 -4.75
CA ASP A 183 -9.25 -9.10 -5.83
C ASP A 183 -9.21 -7.95 -6.87
N ALA A 184 -9.18 -6.70 -6.40
CA ALA A 184 -9.13 -5.51 -7.25
C ALA A 184 -7.82 -5.37 -8.04
N LEU A 185 -6.69 -5.70 -7.40
CA LEU A 185 -5.33 -5.48 -7.91
C LEU A 185 -4.47 -6.74 -7.75
N PRO A 186 -4.81 -7.86 -8.41
CA PRO A 186 -4.20 -9.17 -8.15
C PRO A 186 -2.70 -9.23 -8.46
N ASN A 187 -2.24 -8.38 -9.37
CA ASN A 187 -0.86 -8.36 -9.83
C ASN A 187 -0.03 -7.20 -9.26
N ALA A 188 -0.58 -6.39 -8.36
CA ALA A 188 0.13 -5.30 -7.72
C ALA A 188 1.16 -5.80 -6.69
N THR A 189 2.19 -5.00 -6.44
CA THR A 189 3.13 -5.20 -5.34
C THR A 189 2.66 -4.39 -4.12
N TYR A 190 2.75 -4.97 -2.92
CA TYR A 190 2.19 -4.40 -1.71
C TYR A 190 3.28 -4.05 -0.70
N LEU A 191 3.25 -2.82 -0.21
CA LEU A 191 4.14 -2.29 0.83
C LEU A 191 3.29 -1.66 1.94
N GLY A 192 3.59 -2.00 3.18
CA GLY A 192 2.96 -1.38 4.35
C GLY A 192 3.87 -0.37 5.02
N PHE A 193 3.31 0.70 5.56
CA PHE A 193 3.94 1.59 6.52
C PHE A 193 3.13 1.60 7.81
N THR A 194 3.81 1.64 8.95
CA THR A 194 3.14 1.71 10.25
C THR A 194 3.96 2.49 11.27
N GLY A 195 3.29 3.29 12.10
CA GLY A 195 3.90 3.96 13.25
C GLY A 195 3.74 3.17 14.55
N THR A 196 2.94 2.12 14.55
CA THR A 196 2.70 1.30 15.74
C THR A 196 3.74 0.19 15.86
N PRO A 197 4.32 -0.05 17.05
CA PRO A 197 5.21 -1.18 17.27
C PRO A 197 4.53 -2.49 16.91
N ILE A 198 5.32 -3.38 16.35
CA ILE A 198 4.85 -4.70 15.93
C ILE A 198 4.60 -5.55 17.18
N GLU A 199 3.37 -6.02 17.33
CA GLU A 199 3.11 -7.08 18.29
C GLU A 199 3.59 -8.42 17.74
N ALA A 200 4.27 -9.21 18.58
CA ALA A 200 4.77 -10.54 18.20
C ALA A 200 3.65 -11.50 17.74
N THR A 201 2.40 -11.16 18.06
CA THR A 201 1.19 -11.91 17.71
C THR A 201 0.53 -11.46 16.41
N ASP A 202 1.00 -10.36 15.78
CA ASP A 202 0.43 -9.90 14.50
C ASP A 202 0.87 -10.79 13.35
N VAL A 203 -0.02 -11.69 12.95
CA VAL A 203 0.15 -12.57 11.80
C VAL A 203 -0.52 -12.02 10.53
N ASN A 204 -1.37 -11.00 10.65
CA ASN A 204 -2.17 -10.50 9.53
C ASN A 204 -1.37 -9.54 8.65
N THR A 205 -0.66 -8.58 9.24
CA THR A 205 0.10 -7.58 8.49
C THR A 205 1.21 -8.21 7.64
N PRO A 206 2.04 -9.14 8.15
CA PRO A 206 3.00 -9.86 7.32
C PRO A 206 2.35 -10.75 6.25
N ALA A 207 1.16 -11.29 6.51
CA ALA A 207 0.45 -12.09 5.52
C ALA A 207 0.04 -11.26 4.29
N VAL A 208 -0.22 -9.96 4.47
CA VAL A 208 -0.62 -9.04 3.39
C VAL A 208 0.59 -8.41 2.70
N PHE A 209 1.53 -7.88 3.47
CA PHE A 209 2.58 -6.98 2.98
C PHE A 209 3.97 -7.62 2.98
N GLY A 210 4.19 -8.72 3.70
CA GLY A 210 5.49 -9.37 3.87
C GLY A 210 6.17 -9.06 5.19
N ASN A 211 7.46 -9.37 5.30
CA ASN A 211 8.24 -9.20 6.52
C ASN A 211 8.42 -7.73 6.90
N TYR A 212 8.62 -7.50 8.18
CA TYR A 212 8.91 -6.18 8.70
C TYR A 212 10.34 -5.74 8.39
N VAL A 213 10.47 -4.45 8.08
CA VAL A 213 11.73 -3.73 7.96
C VAL A 213 11.73 -2.67 9.05
N ASP A 214 12.67 -2.77 9.98
CA ASP A 214 12.88 -1.79 11.05
C ASP A 214 13.79 -0.67 10.52
N VAL A 215 13.38 0.61 10.68
CA VAL A 215 14.09 1.79 10.17
C VAL A 215 14.37 2.77 11.29
#